data_ae65fa36f28f173e1544a94b9d2f97db
#
_entry.id   ae65fa36f28f173e1544a94b9d2f97db
#
_cell.length_a   1.000
_cell.length_b   1.000
_cell.length_c   1.000
_cell.angle_alpha   90.00
_cell.angle_beta   90.00
_cell.angle_gamma   90.00
#
_symmetry.space_group_name_H-M   'P 1'
#
loop_
_entity.id
_entity.type
_entity.pdbx_description
1 polymer ?
#
loop_
_entity_poly.entity_id
_entity_poly.type
_entity_poly.pdbx_seq_one_letter_code
_entity_poly.pdbx_strand_id
1 'polypeptide(L)'
;EVQETFEKFATDEAMLNLKVGLSEEQIDEERQKIQEQLNAYRNMVFSYIMVTDDWNEDFIKAIRSVIDSDLVDPYTINMIVSAVSLSCSVFMDPLKIGFLLRLVKSADSCSVRERAFVGFVFSVITNPAESDACWQAAASTVIDDDFLAACVDLQRQMRLCLTSKKDSKEMMHSVVKTMFSTLTHDLTEKLKDMGKVELDEFTVDGEDPDEDIQGAFN
;
A
#
# COMPACT_ATOMS: atom_id res chain seq x y z
N GLU A 1 -3.55 -24.03 11.87
CA GLU A 1 -4.33 -23.14 12.77
C GLU A 1 -4.66 -21.80 12.11
N VAL A 2 -3.66 -21.00 11.62
CA VAL A 2 -3.95 -19.71 10.95
C VAL A 2 -4.75 -19.91 9.67
N GLN A 3 -4.34 -20.84 8.80
CA GLN A 3 -5.05 -21.20 7.58
C GLN A 3 -6.49 -21.65 7.89
N GLU A 4 -6.67 -22.59 8.77
CA GLU A 4 -7.97 -23.13 9.17
C GLU A 4 -8.93 -22.05 9.69
N THR A 5 -8.39 -21.03 10.36
CA THR A 5 -9.20 -19.90 10.84
C THR A 5 -9.70 -19.04 9.68
N PHE A 6 -8.87 -18.74 8.69
CA PHE A 6 -9.31 -18.01 7.48
C PHE A 6 -10.31 -18.84 6.67
N GLU A 7 -10.05 -20.14 6.47
CA GLU A 7 -10.96 -21.05 5.77
C GLU A 7 -12.30 -21.18 6.47
N LYS A 8 -12.31 -21.14 7.81
CA LYS A 8 -13.55 -21.13 8.59
C LYS A 8 -14.38 -19.88 8.30
N PHE A 9 -13.80 -18.68 8.27
CA PHE A 9 -14.52 -17.45 7.91
C PHE A 9 -15.15 -17.55 6.52
N ALA A 10 -14.40 -18.07 5.53
CA ALA A 10 -14.93 -18.28 4.18
C ALA A 10 -16.09 -19.28 4.17
N THR A 11 -15.99 -20.36 4.97
CA THR A 11 -17.04 -21.36 5.10
C THR A 11 -18.28 -20.80 5.80
N ASP A 12 -18.09 -20.01 6.87
CA ASP A 12 -19.18 -19.39 7.63
C ASP A 12 -19.95 -18.40 6.74
N GLU A 13 -19.25 -17.61 5.90
CA GLU A 13 -19.88 -16.71 4.93
C GLU A 13 -20.64 -17.47 3.84
N ALA A 14 -20.06 -18.55 3.30
CA ALA A 14 -20.72 -19.40 2.32
C ALA A 14 -21.98 -20.08 2.90
N MET A 15 -21.89 -20.57 4.13
CA MET A 15 -23.02 -21.18 4.82
C MET A 15 -24.15 -20.20 5.12
N LEU A 16 -23.85 -18.94 5.35
CA LEU A 16 -24.86 -17.91 5.59
C LEU A 16 -25.81 -17.77 4.40
N ASN A 17 -25.28 -17.87 3.17
CA ASN A 17 -26.05 -17.78 1.94
C ASN A 17 -26.98 -19.02 1.72
N LEU A 18 -26.74 -20.11 2.44
CA LEU A 18 -27.53 -21.35 2.37
C LEU A 18 -28.58 -21.45 3.48
N LYS A 19 -28.59 -20.57 4.47
CA LYS A 19 -29.55 -20.58 5.56
C LYS A 19 -30.95 -20.21 5.06
N VAL A 20 -31.88 -21.17 5.11
CA VAL A 20 -33.28 -20.96 4.74
C VAL A 20 -34.05 -20.48 5.99
N GLY A 21 -34.84 -19.41 5.84
CA GLY A 21 -35.75 -18.93 6.88
C GLY A 21 -35.29 -17.67 7.64
N LEU A 22 -34.14 -17.10 7.31
CA LEU A 22 -33.72 -15.79 7.81
C LEU A 22 -34.26 -14.66 6.90
N SER A 23 -34.56 -13.51 7.49
CA SER A 23 -34.84 -12.31 6.70
C SER A 23 -33.55 -11.74 6.10
N GLU A 24 -33.67 -10.93 5.02
CA GLU A 24 -32.51 -10.25 4.41
C GLU A 24 -31.74 -9.41 5.43
N GLU A 25 -32.45 -8.68 6.30
CA GLU A 25 -31.83 -7.88 7.38
C GLU A 25 -31.00 -8.75 8.34
N GLN A 26 -31.50 -9.91 8.72
CA GLN A 26 -30.78 -10.83 9.60
C GLN A 26 -29.54 -11.43 8.93
N ILE A 27 -29.63 -11.71 7.64
CA ILE A 27 -28.48 -12.19 6.84
C ILE A 27 -27.41 -11.10 6.77
N ASP A 28 -27.80 -9.86 6.54
CA ASP A 28 -26.86 -8.73 6.45
C ASP A 28 -26.19 -8.42 7.80
N GLU A 29 -26.93 -8.46 8.90
CA GLU A 29 -26.37 -8.32 10.24
C GLU A 29 -25.35 -9.43 10.57
N GLU A 30 -25.65 -10.68 10.23
CA GLU A 30 -24.74 -11.83 10.45
C GLU A 30 -23.49 -11.70 9.55
N ARG A 31 -23.67 -11.31 8.28
CA ARG A 31 -22.56 -11.06 7.34
C ARG A 31 -21.64 -9.96 7.87
N GLN A 32 -22.20 -8.87 8.35
CA GLN A 32 -21.41 -7.77 8.92
C GLN A 32 -20.58 -8.24 10.11
N LYS A 33 -21.14 -9.04 11.01
CA LYS A 33 -20.40 -9.62 12.17
C LYS A 33 -19.24 -10.50 11.71
N ILE A 34 -19.47 -11.37 10.72
CA ILE A 34 -18.41 -12.22 10.16
C ILE A 34 -17.30 -11.35 9.55
N GLN A 35 -17.65 -10.32 8.79
CA GLN A 35 -16.67 -9.41 8.18
C GLN A 35 -15.88 -8.58 9.21
N GLU A 36 -16.53 -8.13 10.28
CA GLU A 36 -15.86 -7.44 11.39
C GLU A 36 -14.85 -8.36 12.09
N GLN A 37 -15.23 -9.60 12.36
CA GLN A 37 -14.33 -10.60 12.97
C GLN A 37 -13.17 -10.97 12.05
N LEU A 38 -13.43 -11.16 10.76
CA LEU A 38 -12.40 -11.42 9.75
C LEU A 38 -11.42 -10.26 9.64
N ASN A 39 -11.90 -9.02 9.63
CA ASN A 39 -11.04 -7.83 9.57
C ASN A 39 -10.20 -7.68 10.86
N ALA A 40 -10.77 -7.97 12.02
CA ALA A 40 -10.00 -7.99 13.27
C ALA A 40 -8.90 -9.05 13.24
N TYR A 41 -9.20 -10.25 12.73
CA TYR A 41 -8.22 -11.32 12.58
C TYR A 41 -7.13 -11.00 11.56
N ARG A 42 -7.50 -10.41 10.41
CA ARG A 42 -6.55 -9.89 9.40
C ARG A 42 -5.56 -8.91 10.02
N ASN A 43 -6.08 -7.93 10.77
CA ASN A 43 -5.25 -6.91 11.43
C ASN A 43 -4.31 -7.53 12.47
N MET A 44 -4.77 -8.54 13.21
CA MET A 44 -3.95 -9.27 14.16
C MET A 44 -2.82 -10.02 13.45
N VAL A 45 -3.11 -10.76 12.39
CA VAL A 45 -2.11 -11.51 11.60
C VAL A 45 -1.13 -10.54 10.93
N PHE A 46 -1.63 -9.45 10.34
CA PHE A 46 -0.79 -8.39 9.76
C PHE A 46 0.20 -7.83 10.79
N SER A 47 -0.31 -7.42 11.95
CA SER A 47 0.51 -6.84 13.02
C SER A 47 1.52 -7.85 13.55
N TYR A 48 1.14 -9.11 13.67
CA TYR A 48 2.06 -10.16 14.10
C TYR A 48 3.21 -10.36 13.12
N ILE A 49 2.93 -10.43 11.81
CA ILE A 49 3.95 -10.54 10.76
C ILE A 49 4.88 -9.32 10.76
N MET A 50 4.33 -8.13 11.01
CA MET A 50 5.11 -6.88 11.03
C MET A 50 6.12 -6.83 12.18
N VAL A 51 5.75 -7.31 13.36
CA VAL A 51 6.55 -7.13 14.57
C VAL A 51 7.39 -8.35 14.95
N THR A 52 7.08 -9.54 14.40
CA THR A 52 7.82 -10.75 14.73
C THR A 52 9.21 -10.75 14.08
N ASP A 53 10.22 -11.05 14.86
CA ASP A 53 11.61 -11.32 14.44
C ASP A 53 11.92 -12.81 14.41
N ASP A 54 11.05 -13.66 14.97
CA ASP A 54 11.22 -15.11 14.99
C ASP A 54 10.74 -15.77 13.69
N TRP A 55 11.44 -15.50 12.60
CA TRP A 55 11.21 -16.19 11.32
C TRP A 55 11.95 -17.51 11.27
N ASN A 56 11.18 -18.59 11.18
CA ASN A 56 11.68 -19.95 11.06
C ASN A 56 10.89 -20.71 9.98
N GLU A 57 11.36 -21.91 9.63
CA GLU A 57 10.77 -22.73 8.58
C GLU A 57 9.30 -23.10 8.87
N ASP A 58 8.91 -23.27 10.11
CA ASP A 58 7.55 -23.63 10.47
C ASP A 58 6.60 -22.44 10.32
N PHE A 59 7.06 -21.25 10.69
CA PHE A 59 6.33 -20.01 10.44
C PHE A 59 6.15 -19.74 8.94
N ILE A 60 7.22 -19.92 8.15
CA ILE A 60 7.18 -19.80 6.69
C ILE A 60 6.18 -20.78 6.09
N LYS A 61 6.18 -22.04 6.51
CA LYS A 61 5.20 -23.05 6.07
C LYS A 61 3.78 -22.64 6.43
N ALA A 62 3.56 -22.13 7.64
CA ALA A 62 2.25 -21.67 8.08
C ALA A 62 1.71 -20.52 7.23
N ILE A 63 2.55 -19.51 6.92
CA ILE A 63 2.17 -18.41 6.03
C ILE A 63 1.95 -18.90 4.61
N ARG A 64 2.82 -19.80 4.11
CA ARG A 64 2.68 -20.37 2.78
C ARG A 64 1.40 -21.14 2.61
N SER A 65 0.98 -21.93 3.61
CA SER A 65 -0.26 -22.68 3.54
C SER A 65 -1.51 -21.79 3.44
N VAL A 66 -1.47 -20.57 4.01
CA VAL A 66 -2.55 -19.59 3.85
C VAL A 66 -2.59 -19.06 2.41
N ILE A 67 -1.41 -18.78 1.82
CA ILE A 67 -1.31 -18.22 0.47
C ILE A 67 -1.75 -19.25 -0.60
N ASP A 68 -1.45 -20.52 -0.36
CA ASP A 68 -1.76 -21.61 -1.28
C ASP A 68 -3.18 -22.15 -1.11
N SER A 69 -3.97 -21.63 -0.17
CA SER A 69 -5.35 -22.06 0.04
C SER A 69 -6.32 -21.41 -0.92
N ASP A 70 -7.09 -22.21 -1.65
CA ASP A 70 -8.16 -21.77 -2.55
C ASP A 70 -9.37 -21.15 -1.83
N LEU A 71 -9.48 -21.35 -0.51
CA LEU A 71 -10.60 -20.85 0.30
C LEU A 71 -10.30 -19.46 0.89
N VAL A 72 -9.03 -19.06 0.94
CA VAL A 72 -8.65 -17.75 1.46
C VAL A 72 -8.81 -16.70 0.36
N ASP A 73 -9.50 -15.60 0.67
CA ASP A 73 -9.77 -14.55 -0.29
C ASP A 73 -8.48 -13.84 -0.76
N PRO A 74 -8.45 -13.37 -2.02
CA PRO A 74 -7.26 -12.72 -2.60
C PRO A 74 -6.82 -11.46 -1.85
N TYR A 75 -7.74 -10.75 -1.18
CA TYR A 75 -7.39 -9.57 -0.39
C TYR A 75 -6.54 -9.96 0.83
N THR A 76 -6.95 -11.00 1.57
CA THR A 76 -6.21 -11.54 2.71
C THR A 76 -4.81 -12.01 2.29
N ILE A 77 -4.70 -12.74 1.18
CA ILE A 77 -3.42 -13.21 0.65
C ILE A 77 -2.50 -12.01 0.33
N ASN A 78 -3.01 -11.04 -0.42
CA ASN A 78 -2.24 -9.84 -0.78
C ASN A 78 -1.84 -8.99 0.44
N MET A 79 -2.68 -8.94 1.46
CA MET A 79 -2.37 -8.26 2.73
C MET A 79 -1.20 -8.96 3.45
N ILE A 80 -1.20 -10.28 3.52
CA ILE A 80 -0.10 -11.07 4.12
C ILE A 80 1.21 -10.82 3.39
N VAL A 81 1.22 -10.89 2.06
CA VAL A 81 2.43 -10.59 1.27
C VAL A 81 2.93 -9.17 1.49
N SER A 82 2.00 -8.20 1.62
CA SER A 82 2.36 -6.82 1.96
C SER A 82 2.97 -6.69 3.35
N ALA A 83 2.42 -7.40 4.35
CA ALA A 83 2.97 -7.40 5.70
C ALA A 83 4.42 -7.93 5.73
N VAL A 84 4.67 -9.03 5.01
CA VAL A 84 6.05 -9.58 4.87
C VAL A 84 6.97 -8.57 4.19
N SER A 85 6.52 -7.95 3.11
CA SER A 85 7.30 -6.96 2.36
C SER A 85 7.66 -5.74 3.21
N LEU A 86 6.67 -5.20 3.94
CA LEU A 86 6.89 -4.06 4.83
C LEU A 86 7.79 -4.42 6.02
N SER A 87 7.57 -5.57 6.64
CA SER A 87 8.43 -6.07 7.71
C SER A 87 9.89 -6.23 7.23
N CYS A 88 10.08 -6.74 6.00
CA CYS A 88 11.40 -6.91 5.40
C CYS A 88 12.06 -5.56 5.07
N SER A 89 11.29 -4.54 4.71
CA SER A 89 11.82 -3.19 4.45
C SER A 89 12.29 -2.49 5.72
N VAL A 90 11.71 -2.82 6.87
CA VAL A 90 12.11 -2.27 8.18
C VAL A 90 13.26 -3.09 8.79
N PHE A 91 13.18 -4.39 8.70
CA PHE A 91 14.15 -5.33 9.24
C PHE A 91 14.39 -6.45 8.24
N MET A 92 15.49 -6.33 7.49
CA MET A 92 15.86 -7.27 6.45
C MET A 92 16.33 -8.59 7.06
N ASP A 93 15.68 -9.68 6.65
CA ASP A 93 15.98 -11.04 7.07
C ASP A 93 16.10 -11.96 5.83
N PRO A 94 17.16 -12.78 5.72
CA PRO A 94 17.34 -13.68 4.59
C PRO A 94 16.18 -14.65 4.36
N LEU A 95 15.48 -15.09 5.42
CA LEU A 95 14.32 -15.97 5.31
C LEU A 95 13.11 -15.24 4.73
N LYS A 96 12.88 -13.97 5.10
CA LYS A 96 11.84 -13.12 4.52
C LYS A 96 12.11 -12.88 3.03
N ILE A 97 13.34 -12.50 2.69
CA ILE A 97 13.76 -12.31 1.30
C ILE A 97 13.58 -13.60 0.49
N GLY A 98 14.07 -14.71 1.01
CA GLY A 98 13.91 -16.02 0.37
C GLY A 98 12.44 -16.43 0.19
N PHE A 99 11.59 -16.05 1.13
CA PHE A 99 10.15 -16.27 1.02
C PHE A 99 9.53 -15.43 -0.11
N LEU A 100 9.81 -14.12 -0.17
CA LEU A 100 9.31 -13.24 -1.24
C LEU A 100 9.78 -13.73 -2.62
N LEU A 101 11.04 -14.11 -2.76
CA LEU A 101 11.58 -14.63 -4.02
C LEU A 101 10.92 -15.95 -4.45
N ARG A 102 10.65 -16.86 -3.50
CA ARG A 102 9.89 -18.08 -3.80
C ARG A 102 8.49 -17.75 -4.33
N LEU A 103 7.80 -16.75 -3.74
CA LEU A 103 6.48 -16.32 -4.22
C LEU A 103 6.54 -15.74 -5.64
N VAL A 104 7.57 -14.97 -5.96
CA VAL A 104 7.77 -14.44 -7.32
C VAL A 104 7.81 -15.57 -8.36
N LYS A 105 8.44 -16.69 -8.03
CA LYS A 105 8.58 -17.82 -8.97
C LYS A 105 7.42 -18.81 -8.98
N SER A 106 6.84 -19.10 -7.82
CA SER A 106 5.97 -20.26 -7.63
C SER A 106 4.54 -19.93 -7.22
N ALA A 107 4.18 -18.67 -7.00
CA ALA A 107 2.79 -18.35 -6.68
C ALA A 107 1.92 -18.45 -7.95
N ASP A 108 0.75 -19.07 -7.85
CA ASP A 108 -0.17 -19.23 -8.97
C ASP A 108 -0.80 -17.89 -9.36
N SER A 109 -1.14 -17.06 -8.39
CA SER A 109 -1.72 -15.73 -8.60
C SER A 109 -0.69 -14.72 -9.12
N CYS A 110 -0.97 -14.07 -10.26
CA CYS A 110 -0.17 -12.99 -10.81
C CYS A 110 -0.04 -11.81 -9.81
N SER A 111 -1.13 -11.45 -9.16
CA SER A 111 -1.16 -10.37 -8.15
C SER A 111 -0.21 -10.65 -6.97
N VAL A 112 -0.12 -11.90 -6.54
CA VAL A 112 0.80 -12.33 -5.46
C VAL A 112 2.25 -12.24 -5.94
N ARG A 113 2.55 -12.71 -7.16
CA ARG A 113 3.90 -12.63 -7.75
C ARG A 113 4.37 -11.18 -7.89
N GLU A 114 3.53 -10.32 -8.46
CA GLU A 114 3.85 -8.90 -8.65
C GLU A 114 4.07 -8.18 -7.31
N ARG A 115 3.23 -8.45 -6.33
CA ARG A 115 3.34 -7.85 -5.00
C ARG A 115 4.60 -8.32 -4.26
N ALA A 116 4.91 -9.60 -4.34
CA ALA A 116 6.13 -10.16 -3.76
C ALA A 116 7.39 -9.59 -4.45
N PHE A 117 7.35 -9.43 -5.79
CA PHE A 117 8.42 -8.81 -6.55
C PHE A 117 8.66 -7.35 -6.14
N VAL A 118 7.61 -6.54 -6.10
CA VAL A 118 7.69 -5.15 -5.65
C VAL A 118 8.22 -5.07 -4.22
N GLY A 119 7.69 -5.91 -3.32
CA GLY A 119 8.14 -5.99 -1.93
C GLY A 119 9.63 -6.35 -1.81
N PHE A 120 10.10 -7.32 -2.58
CA PHE A 120 11.51 -7.69 -2.65
C PHE A 120 12.38 -6.50 -3.10
N VAL A 121 12.03 -5.85 -4.22
CA VAL A 121 12.81 -4.71 -4.75
C VAL A 121 12.88 -3.57 -3.75
N PHE A 122 11.76 -3.22 -3.10
CA PHE A 122 11.75 -2.17 -2.08
C PHE A 122 12.59 -2.55 -0.85
N SER A 123 12.53 -3.79 -0.40
CA SER A 123 13.35 -4.25 0.73
C SER A 123 14.86 -4.11 0.45
N VAL A 124 15.29 -4.40 -0.77
CA VAL A 124 16.69 -4.23 -1.19
C VAL A 124 17.08 -2.74 -1.27
N ILE A 125 16.21 -1.89 -1.81
CA ILE A 125 16.47 -0.45 -1.93
C ILE A 125 16.57 0.22 -0.56
N THR A 126 15.73 -0.18 0.39
CA THR A 126 15.71 0.41 1.74
C THR A 126 16.84 -0.08 2.64
N ASN A 127 17.45 -1.24 2.34
CA ASN A 127 18.51 -1.82 3.13
C ASN A 127 19.78 -2.14 2.29
N PRO A 128 20.43 -1.12 1.70
CA PRO A 128 21.52 -1.36 0.76
C PRO A 128 22.77 -2.02 1.40
N ALA A 129 23.00 -1.79 2.68
CA ALA A 129 24.16 -2.33 3.39
C ALA A 129 24.05 -3.86 3.68
N GLU A 130 22.83 -4.36 3.83
CA GLU A 130 22.53 -5.76 4.14
C GLU A 130 22.23 -6.58 2.89
N SER A 131 22.06 -5.90 1.75
CA SER A 131 21.61 -6.50 0.49
C SER A 131 22.63 -7.50 -0.09
N ASP A 132 23.95 -7.28 0.08
CA ASP A 132 24.97 -8.09 -0.58
C ASP A 132 24.94 -9.58 -0.18
N ALA A 133 24.76 -9.89 1.10
CA ALA A 133 24.66 -11.28 1.57
C ALA A 133 23.34 -11.95 1.10
N CYS A 134 22.25 -11.19 1.09
CA CYS A 134 20.95 -11.65 0.60
C CYS A 134 20.96 -11.83 -0.93
N TRP A 135 21.64 -10.95 -1.67
CA TRP A 135 21.82 -11.07 -3.11
C TRP A 135 22.61 -12.33 -3.49
N GLN A 136 23.67 -12.66 -2.79
CA GLN A 136 24.44 -13.87 -3.07
C GLN A 136 23.62 -15.15 -2.86
N ALA A 137 22.75 -15.17 -1.85
CA ALA A 137 21.83 -16.28 -1.61
C ALA A 137 20.70 -16.35 -2.64
N ALA A 138 20.23 -15.21 -3.09
CA ALA A 138 19.10 -15.06 -4.01
C ALA A 138 19.52 -15.12 -5.49
N ALA A 139 20.67 -14.59 -5.85
CA ALA A 139 21.15 -14.43 -7.21
C ALA A 139 21.32 -15.77 -7.94
N SER A 140 21.68 -16.83 -7.24
CA SER A 140 21.85 -18.16 -7.84
C SER A 140 20.54 -18.83 -8.24
N THR A 141 19.38 -18.34 -7.76
CA THR A 141 18.11 -19.06 -7.89
C THR A 141 17.04 -18.34 -8.71
N VAL A 142 17.12 -17.03 -8.89
CA VAL A 142 15.96 -16.21 -9.33
C VAL A 142 16.23 -15.24 -10.45
N ILE A 143 17.50 -14.84 -10.68
CA ILE A 143 17.81 -13.82 -11.69
C ILE A 143 17.89 -14.49 -13.05
N ASP A 144 16.79 -14.41 -13.79
CA ASP A 144 16.69 -14.72 -15.21
C ASP A 144 16.37 -13.43 -15.99
N ASP A 145 16.32 -13.54 -17.32
CA ASP A 145 16.05 -12.41 -18.20
C ASP A 145 14.66 -11.79 -17.95
N ASP A 146 13.67 -12.60 -17.58
CA ASP A 146 12.32 -12.14 -17.27
C ASP A 146 12.30 -11.31 -15.96
N PHE A 147 13.06 -11.73 -14.95
CA PHE A 147 13.22 -10.97 -13.72
C PHE A 147 13.88 -9.61 -13.97
N LEU A 148 14.93 -9.58 -14.80
CA LEU A 148 15.61 -8.33 -15.16
C LEU A 148 14.69 -7.40 -15.96
N ALA A 149 13.90 -7.92 -16.90
CA ALA A 149 12.89 -7.16 -17.63
C ALA A 149 11.85 -6.55 -16.68
N ALA A 150 11.35 -7.32 -15.72
CA ALA A 150 10.42 -6.83 -14.70
C ALA A 150 11.03 -5.71 -13.84
N CYS A 151 12.33 -5.78 -13.50
CA CYS A 151 13.02 -4.69 -12.79
C CYS A 151 13.06 -3.39 -13.60
N VAL A 152 13.31 -3.48 -14.91
CA VAL A 152 13.29 -2.31 -15.82
C VAL A 152 11.90 -1.72 -15.92
N ASP A 153 10.87 -2.54 -16.04
CA ASP A 153 9.49 -2.06 -16.11
C ASP A 153 9.04 -1.42 -14.79
N LEU A 154 9.39 -1.99 -13.64
CA LEU A 154 9.12 -1.38 -12.34
C LEU A 154 9.82 -0.01 -12.22
N GLN A 155 11.09 0.08 -12.62
CA GLN A 155 11.82 1.35 -12.61
C GLN A 155 11.14 2.41 -13.50
N ARG A 156 10.63 2.01 -14.66
CA ARG A 156 9.87 2.89 -15.55
C ARG A 156 8.58 3.37 -14.89
N GLN A 157 7.81 2.47 -14.29
CA GLN A 157 6.57 2.82 -13.58
C GLN A 157 6.82 3.75 -12.40
N MET A 158 7.85 3.50 -11.59
CA MET A 158 8.24 4.39 -10.49
C MET A 158 8.56 5.81 -10.98
N ARG A 159 9.31 5.93 -12.09
CA ARG A 159 9.60 7.24 -12.71
C ARG A 159 8.33 7.94 -13.15
N LEU A 160 7.40 7.24 -13.79
CA LEU A 160 6.10 7.80 -14.22
C LEU A 160 5.28 8.27 -13.02
N CYS A 161 5.22 7.50 -11.93
CA CYS A 161 4.53 7.90 -10.70
C CYS A 161 5.14 9.17 -10.08
N LEU A 162 6.48 9.26 -10.03
CA LEU A 162 7.16 10.44 -9.50
C LEU A 162 6.93 11.68 -10.36
N THR A 163 6.99 11.54 -11.70
CA THR A 163 6.72 12.63 -12.63
C THR A 163 5.27 13.09 -12.51
N SER A 164 4.32 12.16 -12.54
CA SER A 164 2.88 12.47 -12.37
C SER A 164 2.56 13.20 -11.06
N LYS A 165 3.23 12.82 -9.96
CA LYS A 165 3.07 13.51 -8.68
C LYS A 165 3.61 14.94 -8.72
N LYS A 166 4.71 15.17 -9.42
CA LYS A 166 5.28 16.51 -9.64
C LYS A 166 4.33 17.37 -10.49
N ASP A 167 3.89 16.83 -11.63
CA ASP A 167 2.96 17.51 -12.54
C ASP A 167 1.63 17.86 -11.83
N SER A 168 1.12 16.95 -10.97
CA SER A 168 -0.09 17.20 -10.19
C SER A 168 0.09 18.33 -9.17
N LYS A 169 1.27 18.41 -8.51
CA LYS A 169 1.57 19.52 -7.58
C LYS A 169 1.67 20.84 -8.32
N GLU A 170 2.36 20.89 -9.46
CA GLU A 170 2.50 22.09 -10.28
C GLU A 170 1.13 22.56 -10.82
N MET A 171 0.28 21.63 -11.27
CA MET A 171 -1.07 21.94 -11.71
C MET A 171 -1.94 22.45 -10.56
N MET A 172 -1.91 21.81 -9.39
CA MET A 172 -2.62 22.27 -8.21
C MET A 172 -2.20 23.70 -7.81
N HIS A 173 -0.89 23.96 -7.77
CA HIS A 173 -0.35 25.29 -7.46
C HIS A 173 -0.83 26.34 -8.47
N SER A 174 -0.80 26.03 -9.77
CA SER A 174 -1.30 26.90 -10.82
C SER A 174 -2.79 27.21 -10.69
N VAL A 175 -3.62 26.17 -10.42
CA VAL A 175 -5.08 26.33 -10.23
C VAL A 175 -5.38 27.19 -9.01
N VAL A 176 -4.73 26.90 -7.87
CA VAL A 176 -4.92 27.68 -6.63
C VAL A 176 -4.51 29.14 -6.85
N LYS A 177 -3.36 29.39 -7.47
CA LYS A 177 -2.89 30.74 -7.79
C LYS A 177 -3.90 31.49 -8.67
N THR A 178 -4.42 30.83 -9.71
CA THR A 178 -5.43 31.43 -10.61
C THR A 178 -6.74 31.71 -9.87
N MET A 179 -7.20 30.79 -9.02
CA MET A 179 -8.42 31.02 -8.21
C MET A 179 -8.26 32.18 -7.23
N PHE A 180 -7.11 32.29 -6.56
CA PHE A 180 -6.85 33.41 -5.66
C PHE A 180 -6.78 34.75 -6.40
N SER A 181 -6.14 34.80 -7.57
CA SER A 181 -6.08 36.04 -8.37
C SER A 181 -7.46 36.47 -8.87
N THR A 182 -8.33 35.54 -9.27
CA THR A 182 -9.70 35.84 -9.68
C THR A 182 -10.54 36.32 -8.50
N LEU A 183 -10.46 35.66 -7.33
CA LEU A 183 -11.17 36.04 -6.12
C LEU A 183 -10.77 37.43 -5.63
N THR A 184 -9.47 37.74 -5.62
CA THR A 184 -8.99 39.07 -5.23
C THR A 184 -9.45 40.13 -6.20
N HIS A 185 -9.45 39.86 -7.51
CA HIS A 185 -9.96 40.78 -8.53
C HIS A 185 -11.47 41.06 -8.34
N ASP A 186 -12.29 40.00 -8.19
CA ASP A 186 -13.74 40.12 -7.98
C ASP A 186 -14.10 40.88 -6.69
N LEU A 187 -13.35 40.64 -5.61
CA LEU A 187 -13.52 41.36 -4.35
C LEU A 187 -13.16 42.84 -4.49
N THR A 188 -12.06 43.15 -5.20
CA THR A 188 -11.59 44.51 -5.42
C THR A 188 -12.62 45.29 -6.31
N GLU A 189 -13.17 44.67 -7.34
CA GLU A 189 -14.20 45.24 -8.19
C GLU A 189 -15.49 45.52 -7.41
N LYS A 190 -15.99 44.57 -6.62
CA LYS A 190 -17.16 44.73 -5.75
C LYS A 190 -16.96 45.79 -4.68
N LEU A 191 -15.79 45.96 -4.12
CA LEU A 191 -15.48 47.00 -3.14
C LEU A 191 -15.39 48.38 -3.79
N LYS A 192 -14.91 48.50 -5.03
CA LYS A 192 -14.95 49.77 -5.81
C LYS A 192 -16.38 50.17 -6.16
N ASP A 193 -17.23 49.23 -6.59
CA ASP A 193 -18.64 49.49 -6.91
C ASP A 193 -19.48 49.91 -5.67
N MET A 194 -19.10 49.46 -4.47
CA MET A 194 -19.74 49.85 -3.22
C MET A 194 -19.32 51.20 -2.68
N GLY A 195 -18.40 51.94 -3.34
CA GLY A 195 -17.99 53.28 -2.96
C GLY A 195 -17.31 53.40 -1.58
N LYS A 196 -16.80 52.30 -1.08
CA LYS A 196 -16.05 52.22 0.18
C LYS A 196 -14.64 51.78 -0.13
N VAL A 197 -13.72 52.73 0.05
CA VAL A 197 -12.26 52.58 0.12
C VAL A 197 -11.54 52.87 -1.18
N GLU A 198 -10.84 54.01 -1.18
CA GLU A 198 -9.56 54.12 -1.90
C GLU A 198 -8.58 53.17 -1.24
N LEU A 199 -8.37 52.00 -1.83
CA LEU A 199 -7.32 51.10 -1.45
C LEU A 199 -6.05 51.59 -2.16
N ASP A 200 -5.16 52.21 -1.39
CA ASP A 200 -3.74 52.24 -1.76
C ASP A 200 -3.30 50.82 -2.10
N GLU A 201 -2.50 50.70 -3.16
CA GLU A 201 -1.97 49.41 -3.66
C GLU A 201 -1.47 48.56 -2.50
N PHE A 202 -2.19 47.51 -2.20
CA PHE A 202 -1.71 46.43 -1.32
C PHE A 202 -0.70 45.64 -2.13
N THR A 203 0.54 46.13 -2.13
CA THR A 203 1.68 45.32 -2.52
C THR A 203 1.82 44.26 -1.42
N VAL A 204 1.39 43.06 -1.74
CA VAL A 204 1.79 41.87 -1.01
C VAL A 204 3.27 41.70 -1.32
N ASP A 205 4.12 42.32 -0.49
CA ASP A 205 5.54 42.00 -0.49
C ASP A 205 5.64 40.49 -0.18
N GLY A 206 6.23 39.81 -1.17
CA GLY A 206 6.29 38.36 -1.16
C GLY A 206 7.14 37.85 0.00
N GLU A 207 6.49 37.35 1.02
CA GLU A 207 7.03 36.25 1.77
C GLU A 207 6.66 34.96 1.02
N ASP A 208 7.70 34.25 0.65
CA ASP A 208 7.66 33.03 -0.15
C ASP A 208 6.85 31.98 0.63
N PRO A 209 5.68 31.50 0.12
CA PRO A 209 4.86 30.53 0.85
C PRO A 209 5.51 29.15 0.99
N ASP A 210 6.73 28.97 0.47
CA ASP A 210 7.46 27.71 0.53
C ASP A 210 8.11 27.44 1.91
N GLU A 211 8.32 28.46 2.78
CA GLU A 211 8.92 28.21 4.09
C GLU A 211 7.93 27.66 5.13
N ASP A 212 6.64 27.98 5.04
CA ASP A 212 5.64 27.51 6.02
C ASP A 212 5.12 26.09 5.75
N ILE A 213 5.28 25.57 4.53
CA ILE A 213 4.80 24.22 4.20
C ILE A 213 5.86 23.15 4.55
N GLN A 214 7.14 23.50 4.61
CA GLN A 214 8.19 22.54 5.01
C GLN A 214 8.18 22.22 6.50
N GLY A 215 7.63 23.08 7.34
CA GLY A 215 7.51 22.87 8.79
C GLY A 215 6.38 21.93 9.22
N ALA A 216 5.40 21.64 8.34
CA ALA A 216 4.23 20.83 8.65
C ALA A 216 4.36 19.34 8.28
N PHE A 217 5.48 18.95 7.65
CA PHE A 217 5.73 17.58 7.18
C PHE A 217 7.08 16.98 7.64
N ASN A 218 7.65 17.52 8.74
CA ASN A 218 8.77 16.86 9.44
C ASN A 218 8.29 16.21 10.73
#